data_4880ca813dba2ab8d3a5be2d489799a5
#
_entry.id   4880ca813dba2ab8d3a5be2d489799a5
#
_cell.length_a   1.000
_cell.length_b   1.000
_cell.length_c   1.000
_cell.angle_alpha   90.00
_cell.angle_beta   90.00
_cell.angle_gamma   90.00
#
_symmetry.space_group_name_H-M   'P 1'
#
loop_
_entity.id
_entity.type
_entity.pdbx_description
1 polymer ?
#
loop_
_entity_poly.entity_id
_entity_poly.type
_entity_poly.pdbx_seq_one_letter_code
_entity_poly.pdbx_strand_id
1 'polypeptide(L)' 'MLKISPSLALRVAQQVRSYRRSIALEAMPPHERRIVHIALSDSKDISTESIGEGDERRVVISLKRPGR' A
#
# COMPACT_ATOMS: atom_id res chain seq x y z
N MET A 1 5.31 -8.92 16.46
CA MET A 1 5.69 -9.41 15.13
C MET A 1 5.01 -8.58 14.06
N LEU A 2 5.78 -8.12 13.09
CA LEU A 2 5.21 -7.34 12.01
C LEU A 2 4.48 -8.24 11.03
N LYS A 3 3.33 -7.80 10.60
CA LYS A 3 2.55 -8.53 9.60
C LYS A 3 2.87 -8.09 8.20
N ILE A 4 3.53 -6.95 8.06
CA ILE A 4 3.87 -6.41 6.76
C ILE A 4 5.38 -6.23 6.68
N SER A 5 5.94 -6.50 5.53
CA SER A 5 7.35 -6.26 5.27
C SER A 5 7.45 -5.48 3.97
N PRO A 6 8.59 -4.84 3.73
CA PRO A 6 8.79 -4.15 2.45
C PRO A 6 8.62 -5.09 1.27
N SER A 7 9.09 -6.34 1.40
CA SER A 7 8.94 -7.31 0.33
C SER A 7 7.48 -7.61 0.02
N LEU A 8 6.68 -7.76 1.06
CA LEU A 8 5.26 -8.03 0.86
C LEU A 8 4.57 -6.84 0.20
N ALA A 9 4.91 -5.62 0.64
CA ALA A 9 4.34 -4.43 0.04
C ALA A 9 4.66 -4.36 -1.45
N LEU A 10 5.91 -4.68 -1.82
CA LEU A 10 6.29 -4.66 -3.22
C LEU A 10 5.56 -5.73 -4.02
N ARG A 11 5.35 -6.89 -3.42
CA ARG A 11 4.62 -7.96 -4.09
C ARG A 11 3.18 -7.56 -4.35
N VAL A 12 2.53 -6.93 -3.36
CA VAL A 12 1.17 -6.48 -3.55
C VAL A 12 1.10 -5.41 -4.64
N ALA A 13 2.11 -4.53 -4.67
CA ALA A 13 2.15 -3.51 -5.72
C ALA A 13 2.23 -4.14 -7.10
N GLN A 14 2.98 -5.24 -7.24
CA GLN A 14 3.04 -5.93 -8.53
C GLN A 14 1.68 -6.51 -8.90
N GLN A 15 0.94 -7.01 -7.93
CA GLN A 15 -0.40 -7.52 -8.20
C GLN A 15 -1.33 -6.41 -8.63
N VAL A 16 -1.21 -5.24 -8.00
CA VAL A 16 -2.01 -4.08 -8.40
C VAL A 16 -1.72 -3.75 -9.87
N ARG A 17 -0.45 -3.79 -10.27
CA ARG A 17 -0.10 -3.51 -11.65
C ARG A 17 -0.65 -4.57 -12.61
N SER A 18 -0.53 -5.84 -12.23
CA SER A 18 -0.96 -6.93 -13.09
C SER A 18 -2.45 -6.95 -13.31
N TYR A 19 -3.20 -6.76 -12.22
CA TYR A 19 -4.65 -6.86 -12.28
C TYR A 19 -5.34 -5.53 -12.50
N ARG A 20 -4.57 -4.45 -12.40
CA ARG A 20 -5.07 -3.08 -12.58
C ARG A 20 -6.23 -2.78 -11.64
N ARG A 21 -6.06 -3.16 -10.40
CA ARG A 21 -7.07 -2.95 -9.36
C ARG A 21 -6.41 -2.53 -8.07
N SER A 22 -7.14 -1.78 -7.28
CA SER A 22 -6.67 -1.43 -5.95
C SER A 22 -6.76 -2.63 -5.02
N ILE A 23 -5.81 -2.72 -4.11
CA ILE A 23 -5.82 -3.75 -3.09
C ILE A 23 -5.72 -3.07 -1.74
N ALA A 24 -6.66 -3.38 -0.86
CA ALA A 24 -6.64 -2.87 0.51
C ALA A 24 -5.96 -3.92 1.39
N LEU A 25 -4.99 -3.48 2.17
CA LEU A 25 -4.31 -4.36 3.09
C LEU A 25 -5.12 -4.47 4.38
N GLU A 26 -4.71 -5.38 5.25
CA GLU A 26 -5.34 -5.51 6.55
C GLU A 26 -5.06 -4.27 7.39
N ALA A 27 -5.93 -4.03 8.35
CA ALA A 27 -5.71 -2.95 9.29
C ALA A 27 -4.39 -3.16 10.03
N MET A 28 -3.67 -2.09 10.25
CA MET A 28 -2.36 -2.19 10.87
C MET A 28 -2.02 -0.90 11.60
N PRO A 29 -1.14 -0.99 12.60
CA PRO A 29 -0.74 0.21 13.34
C PRO A 29 0.09 1.17 12.49
N PRO A 30 0.26 2.40 12.96
CA PRO A 30 0.93 3.43 12.15
C PRO A 30 2.33 3.04 11.69
N HIS A 31 3.12 2.36 12.52
CA HIS A 31 4.49 2.03 12.12
C HIS A 31 4.51 1.02 10.98
N GLU A 32 3.52 0.15 10.91
CA GLU A 32 3.44 -0.80 9.81
C GLU A 32 2.95 -0.12 8.53
N ARG A 33 2.00 0.79 8.67
CA ARG A 33 1.56 1.55 7.50
C ARG A 33 2.70 2.35 6.90
N ARG A 34 3.57 2.86 7.77
CA ARG A 34 4.74 3.60 7.29
C ARG A 34 5.66 2.71 6.47
N ILE A 35 5.83 1.45 6.86
CA ILE A 35 6.64 0.52 6.10
C ILE A 35 6.12 0.41 4.66
N VAL A 36 4.82 0.31 4.50
CA VAL A 36 4.22 0.21 3.17
C VAL A 36 4.49 1.48 2.38
N HIS A 37 4.23 2.64 2.98
CA HIS A 37 4.40 3.90 2.27
C HIS A 37 5.85 4.10 1.83
N ILE A 38 6.79 3.78 2.70
CA ILE A 38 8.21 3.94 2.38
C ILE A 38 8.63 2.97 1.30
N ALA A 39 8.21 1.71 1.42
CA ALA A 39 8.60 0.69 0.45
C ALA A 39 8.13 1.03 -0.95
N LEU A 40 6.99 1.70 -1.06
CA LEU A 40 6.39 1.99 -2.35
C LEU A 40 6.60 3.43 -2.81
N SER A 41 7.34 4.22 -2.03
CA SER A 41 7.54 5.63 -2.35
C SER A 41 8.31 5.82 -3.65
N ASP A 42 9.14 4.86 -4.03
CA ASP A 42 9.92 4.94 -5.27
C ASP A 42 9.15 4.44 -6.49
N SER A 43 7.98 3.89 -6.27
CA SER A 43 7.20 3.33 -7.37
C SER A 43 6.34 4.43 -7.98
N LYS A 44 6.74 4.92 -9.14
CA LYS A 44 6.10 6.10 -9.73
C LYS A 44 4.69 5.83 -10.19
N ASP A 45 4.36 4.58 -10.45
CA ASP A 45 3.04 4.21 -10.95
C ASP A 45 2.11 3.72 -9.85
N ILE A 46 2.58 3.73 -8.61
CA ILE A 46 1.82 3.20 -7.48
C ILE A 46 1.49 4.32 -6.51
N SER A 47 0.26 4.31 -6.04
CA SER A 47 -0.21 5.25 -5.04
C SER A 47 -0.57 4.48 -3.77
N THR A 48 -0.24 5.03 -2.63
CA THR A 48 -0.61 4.43 -1.34
C THR A 48 -1.39 5.45 -0.54
N GLU A 49 -2.43 4.98 0.13
CA GLU A 49 -3.30 5.87 0.87
C GLU A 49 -3.80 5.14 2.11
N SER A 50 -3.82 5.82 3.25
CA SER A 50 -4.37 5.25 4.46
C SER A 50 -5.83 5.65 4.59
N ILE A 51 -6.68 4.67 4.83
CA ILE A 51 -8.11 4.92 5.02
C ILE A 51 -8.56 4.28 6.32
N GLY A 52 -9.73 4.68 6.81
CA GLY A 52 -10.28 4.13 8.03
C GLY A 52 -9.86 4.95 9.22
N GLU A 53 -10.29 4.51 10.40
CA GLU A 53 -10.02 5.22 11.64
C GLU A 53 -9.60 4.24 12.72
N GLY A 54 -8.75 4.72 13.62
CA GLY A 54 -8.36 3.96 14.78
C GLY A 54 -7.75 2.63 14.43
N ASP A 55 -8.26 1.59 15.05
CA ASP A 55 -7.70 0.26 14.86
C ASP A 55 -8.04 -0.35 13.51
N GLU A 56 -8.93 0.28 12.77
CA GLU A 56 -9.31 -0.24 11.46
C GLU A 56 -8.61 0.48 10.32
N ARG A 57 -7.67 1.33 10.64
CA ARG A 57 -6.96 2.08 9.62
C ARG A 57 -6.03 1.16 8.84
N ARG A 58 -6.07 1.29 7.52
CA ARG A 58 -5.32 0.42 6.61
C ARG A 58 -4.82 1.19 5.42
N VAL A 59 -3.91 0.57 4.69
CA VAL A 59 -3.36 1.16 3.48
C VAL A 59 -4.02 0.54 2.27
N VAL A 60 -4.38 1.37 1.32
CA VAL A 60 -4.87 0.92 0.01
C VAL A 60 -3.78 1.22 -1.00
N ILE A 61 -3.42 0.21 -1.78
CA ILE A 61 -2.42 0.33 -2.83
C ILE A 61 -3.15 0.32 -4.16
N SER A 62 -2.89 1.34 -4.98
CA SER A 62 -3.59 1.48 -6.24
C SER A 62 -2.64 2.01 -7.30
N LEU A 63 -3.07 1.94 -8.55
CA LEU A 63 -2.33 2.53 -9.64
C LEU A 63 -2.51 4.04 -9.61
N LYS A 64 -1.40 4.73 -9.75
CA LYS A 64 -1.44 6.17 -9.85
C LYS A 64 -1.78 6.53 -11.30
N ARG A 65 -2.77 7.35 -11.47
CA ARG A 65 -3.13 7.76 -12.81
C ARG A 65 -2.09 8.70 -13.37
N PRO A 66 -1.81 8.59 -14.66
CA PRO A 66 -0.92 9.57 -15.29
C PRO A 66 -1.53 10.94 -15.11
N GLY A 67 -0.66 11.87 -14.83
CA GLY A 67 -1.12 13.23 -14.70
C GLY A 67 -1.67 13.69 -16.03
N ARG A 68 -2.50 14.59 -16.01
CA ARG A 68 -2.93 15.03 -17.24
C ARG A 68 -3.60 16.03 -17.16
#